data_36e3292fedfb3c14fcc75cf0250dfa06
#
_entry.id   36e3292fedfb3c14fcc75cf0250dfa06
#
_cell.length_a   1.000
_cell.length_b   1.000
_cell.length_c   1.000
_cell.angle_alpha   90.00
_cell.angle_beta   90.00
_cell.angle_gamma   90.00
#
_symmetry.space_group_name_H-M   'P 1'
#
loop_
_entity.id
_entity.type
_entity.pdbx_description
1 polymer ?
#
loop_
_entity_poly.entity_id
_entity_poly.type
_entity_poly.pdbx_seq_one_letter_code
_entity_poly.pdbx_strand_id
1 'polypeptide(L)'
;HEVESDAGVDDSVKLYLQQIGKIPLLSKEEELEVAKKIKEEHCELSRKILINANLRLVVSIAKKYAGRGLSFLDLIQEGNMGLIRATEKFDYTKGFKFSTYATWWIQQSITRAIADKSRMIRLPMHLIDTLTKIRKTSLALGSKLGRTPTKVELADELGISVKKLAEISKSAQTTISIDTPTNQKEDANKIIDYIVDESSAEPELMVSNENLQLDTTKMLEHLSKKERDVLI
;
A
#
# COMPACT_ATOMS: atom_id res chain seq x y z
N HIS A 1 19.10 4.86 -15.30
CA HIS A 1 18.86 5.80 -14.22
C HIS A 1 19.10 5.05 -12.92
N GLU A 2 20.28 5.23 -12.38
CA GLU A 2 20.59 4.97 -11.00
C GLU A 2 19.66 5.88 -10.20
N VAL A 3 18.68 5.27 -9.53
CA VAL A 3 17.97 5.91 -8.45
C VAL A 3 19.08 6.34 -7.48
N GLU A 4 19.20 7.64 -7.25
CA GLU A 4 19.99 8.15 -6.14
C GLU A 4 19.56 7.35 -4.93
N SER A 5 20.39 6.38 -4.57
CA SER A 5 20.19 5.54 -3.42
C SER A 5 20.17 6.49 -2.25
N ASP A 6 19.06 6.52 -1.56
CA ASP A 6 18.79 7.24 -0.34
C ASP A 6 19.87 6.86 0.69
N ALA A 7 21.04 7.50 0.58
CA ALA A 7 22.26 7.14 1.32
C ALA A 7 22.03 7.10 2.83
N GLY A 8 21.03 7.84 3.32
CA GLY A 8 20.62 7.85 4.71
C GLY A 8 19.80 6.63 5.14
N VAL A 9 18.99 6.07 4.25
CA VAL A 9 18.15 4.88 4.55
C VAL A 9 19.00 3.62 4.57
N ASP A 10 19.98 3.54 3.67
CA ASP A 10 20.91 2.41 3.60
C ASP A 10 21.78 2.33 4.87
N ASP A 11 22.16 3.45 5.42
CA ASP A 11 22.93 3.54 6.67
C ASP A 11 22.10 3.10 7.89
N SER A 12 20.81 3.45 7.93
CA SER A 12 19.90 3.04 9.01
C SER A 12 19.62 1.53 8.98
N VAL A 13 19.43 0.94 7.80
CA VAL A 13 19.27 -0.51 7.62
C VAL A 13 20.54 -1.22 8.09
N LYS A 14 21.70 -0.74 7.66
CA LYS A 14 23.01 -1.32 8.02
C LYS A 14 23.25 -1.28 9.51
N LEU A 15 22.97 -0.15 10.17
CA LEU A 15 23.09 0.00 11.62
C LEU A 15 22.18 -1.00 12.35
N TYR A 16 20.92 -1.11 11.95
CA TYR A 16 19.97 -2.07 12.52
C TYR A 16 20.46 -3.51 12.39
N LEU A 17 20.91 -3.92 11.18
CA LEU A 17 21.44 -5.26 10.94
C LEU A 17 22.68 -5.55 11.76
N GLN A 18 23.56 -4.57 11.94
CA GLN A 18 24.73 -4.69 12.79
C GLN A 18 24.36 -4.89 14.28
N GLN A 19 23.35 -4.17 14.77
CA GLN A 19 22.87 -4.31 16.15
C GLN A 19 22.26 -5.69 16.42
N ILE A 20 21.37 -6.16 15.57
CA ILE A 20 20.72 -7.48 15.75
C ILE A 20 21.72 -8.63 15.58
N GLY A 21 22.78 -8.41 14.77
CA GLY A 21 23.83 -9.40 14.57
C GLY A 21 24.68 -9.71 15.82
N LYS A 22 24.72 -8.78 16.79
CA LYS A 22 25.45 -8.97 18.06
C LYS A 22 24.73 -9.89 19.04
N ILE A 23 23.44 -10.14 18.83
CA ILE A 23 22.62 -10.93 19.74
C ILE A 23 22.81 -12.41 19.42
N PRO A 24 23.19 -13.26 20.40
CA PRO A 24 23.37 -14.67 20.18
C PRO A 24 22.02 -15.36 19.89
N LEU A 25 22.08 -16.44 19.09
CA LEU A 25 20.92 -17.29 18.86
C LEU A 25 20.70 -18.20 20.06
N LEU A 26 19.45 -18.45 20.40
CA LEU A 26 19.10 -19.41 21.46
C LEU A 26 19.19 -20.85 20.95
N SER A 27 19.71 -21.74 21.78
CA SER A 27 19.59 -23.17 21.59
C SER A 27 18.15 -23.64 21.82
N LYS A 28 17.80 -24.86 21.40
CA LYS A 28 16.47 -25.43 21.60
C LYS A 28 16.09 -25.52 23.09
N GLU A 29 17.05 -25.81 23.94
CA GLU A 29 16.87 -25.97 25.39
C GLU A 29 16.62 -24.60 26.04
N GLU A 30 17.44 -23.60 25.73
CA GLU A 30 17.27 -22.20 26.18
C GLU A 30 15.94 -21.60 25.68
N GLU A 31 15.54 -21.86 24.43
CA GLU A 31 14.25 -21.42 23.88
C GLU A 31 13.08 -21.97 24.72
N LEU A 32 13.16 -23.23 25.13
CA LEU A 32 12.13 -23.88 25.94
C LEU A 32 12.10 -23.36 27.37
N GLU A 33 13.25 -23.10 27.99
CA GLU A 33 13.33 -22.48 29.31
C GLU A 33 12.77 -21.04 29.33
N VAL A 34 13.16 -20.25 28.32
CA VAL A 34 12.65 -18.89 28.17
C VAL A 34 11.13 -18.90 27.93
N ALA A 35 10.63 -19.81 27.09
CA ALA A 35 9.20 -19.94 26.83
C ALA A 35 8.40 -20.35 28.07
N LYS A 36 8.95 -21.23 28.92
CA LYS A 36 8.34 -21.59 30.23
C LYS A 36 8.21 -20.36 31.12
N LYS A 37 9.29 -19.60 31.32
CA LYS A 37 9.30 -18.38 32.14
C LYS A 37 8.31 -17.33 31.64
N ILE A 38 8.12 -17.22 30.34
CA ILE A 38 7.12 -16.32 29.77
C ILE A 38 5.71 -16.74 30.14
N LYS A 39 5.39 -18.04 30.08
CA LYS A 39 4.05 -18.57 30.29
C LYS A 39 3.68 -18.70 31.78
N GLU A 40 4.63 -19.12 32.61
CA GLU A 40 4.41 -19.40 34.03
C GLU A 40 4.63 -18.16 34.92
N GLU A 41 5.65 -17.36 34.63
CA GLU A 41 6.05 -16.22 35.46
C GLU A 41 5.67 -14.84 34.86
N HIS A 42 5.11 -14.82 33.63
CA HIS A 42 4.84 -13.58 32.86
C HIS A 42 6.07 -12.66 32.78
N CYS A 43 7.27 -13.24 32.71
CA CYS A 43 8.54 -12.52 32.79
C CYS A 43 8.77 -11.69 31.50
N GLU A 44 8.70 -10.37 31.61
CA GLU A 44 8.97 -9.46 30.50
C GLU A 44 10.41 -9.50 29.97
N LEU A 45 11.39 -9.78 30.85
CA LEU A 45 12.80 -9.92 30.45
C LEU A 45 12.97 -11.14 29.54
N SER A 46 12.38 -12.28 29.91
CA SER A 46 12.40 -13.50 29.11
C SER A 46 11.72 -13.27 27.73
N ARG A 47 10.63 -12.53 27.71
CA ARG A 47 9.97 -12.14 26.46
C ARG A 47 10.88 -11.31 25.56
N LYS A 48 11.58 -10.30 26.10
CA LYS A 48 12.56 -9.49 25.35
C LYS A 48 13.70 -10.34 24.79
N ILE A 49 14.23 -11.29 25.59
CA ILE A 49 15.30 -12.20 25.15
C ILE A 49 14.82 -13.04 23.95
N LEU A 50 13.63 -13.63 24.02
CA LEU A 50 13.09 -14.44 22.94
C LEU A 50 12.87 -13.64 21.67
N ILE A 51 12.32 -12.41 21.78
CA ILE A 51 12.12 -11.50 20.64
C ILE A 51 13.47 -11.15 20.01
N ASN A 52 14.42 -10.66 20.81
CA ASN A 52 15.71 -10.17 20.32
C ASN A 52 16.51 -11.27 19.62
N ALA A 53 16.52 -12.49 20.14
CA ALA A 53 17.19 -13.64 19.52
C ALA A 53 16.59 -14.03 18.15
N ASN A 54 15.33 -13.67 17.89
CA ASN A 54 14.61 -14.02 16.66
C ASN A 54 14.44 -12.86 15.66
N LEU A 55 15.02 -11.67 15.91
CA LEU A 55 14.94 -10.54 14.97
C LEU A 55 15.56 -10.87 13.59
N ARG A 56 16.62 -11.68 13.57
CA ARG A 56 17.25 -12.15 12.32
C ARG A 56 16.30 -12.98 11.46
N LEU A 57 15.40 -13.74 12.07
CA LEU A 57 14.36 -14.50 11.36
C LEU A 57 13.40 -13.53 10.65
N VAL A 58 12.98 -12.45 11.32
CA VAL A 58 12.11 -11.41 10.72
C VAL A 58 12.76 -10.83 9.47
N VAL A 59 14.03 -10.45 9.54
CA VAL A 59 14.77 -9.88 8.40
C VAL A 59 14.81 -10.84 7.23
N SER A 60 15.08 -12.13 7.48
CA SER A 60 15.14 -13.16 6.45
C SER A 60 13.80 -13.35 5.72
N ILE A 61 12.69 -13.18 6.44
CA ILE A 61 11.33 -13.25 5.87
C ILE A 61 11.00 -11.94 5.14
N ALA A 62 11.25 -10.78 5.75
CA ALA A 62 10.97 -9.45 5.18
C ALA A 62 11.68 -9.25 3.83
N LYS A 63 12.90 -9.78 3.67
CA LYS A 63 13.66 -9.71 2.41
C LYS A 63 12.88 -10.29 1.22
N LYS A 64 12.03 -11.31 1.42
CA LYS A 64 11.21 -11.92 0.35
C LYS A 64 10.07 -11.01 -0.10
N TYR A 65 9.75 -9.98 0.66
CA TYR A 65 8.67 -9.03 0.41
C TYR A 65 9.16 -7.64 0.00
N ALA A 66 10.47 -7.44 -0.11
CA ALA A 66 11.06 -6.18 -0.56
C ALA A 66 10.54 -5.78 -1.96
N GLY A 67 10.42 -4.46 -2.21
CA GLY A 67 9.96 -3.92 -3.49
C GLY A 67 8.44 -4.02 -3.73
N ARG A 68 7.64 -4.26 -2.70
CA ARG A 68 6.17 -4.38 -2.81
C ARG A 68 5.40 -3.13 -2.31
N GLY A 69 6.03 -1.96 -2.37
CA GLY A 69 5.37 -0.68 -2.04
C GLY A 69 5.55 -0.21 -0.60
N LEU A 70 6.30 -0.96 0.23
CA LEU A 70 6.76 -0.52 1.55
C LEU A 70 8.28 -0.51 1.61
N SER A 71 8.87 0.37 2.42
CA SER A 71 10.30 0.39 2.68
C SER A 71 10.74 -0.90 3.38
N PHE A 72 11.99 -1.29 3.20
CA PHE A 72 12.50 -2.51 3.83
C PHE A 72 12.47 -2.45 5.37
N LEU A 73 12.74 -1.27 5.95
CA LEU A 73 12.63 -1.06 7.39
C LEU A 73 11.18 -1.20 7.90
N ASP A 74 10.21 -0.66 7.16
CA ASP A 74 8.80 -0.80 7.52
C ASP A 74 8.35 -2.26 7.50
N LEU A 75 8.79 -3.02 6.49
CA LEU A 75 8.52 -4.48 6.42
C LEU A 75 9.11 -5.22 7.63
N ILE A 76 10.31 -4.85 8.06
CA ILE A 76 10.95 -5.41 9.26
C ILE A 76 10.12 -5.06 10.49
N GLN A 77 9.71 -3.81 10.67
CA GLN A 77 8.95 -3.38 11.86
C GLN A 77 7.57 -4.06 11.92
N GLU A 78 6.88 -4.15 10.80
CA GLU A 78 5.62 -4.91 10.73
C GLU A 78 5.82 -6.41 11.03
N GLY A 79 6.92 -6.96 10.56
CA GLY A 79 7.34 -8.33 10.90
C GLY A 79 7.64 -8.49 12.38
N ASN A 80 8.31 -7.51 13.01
CA ASN A 80 8.58 -7.49 14.45
C ASN A 80 7.28 -7.46 15.27
N MET A 81 6.26 -6.72 14.81
CA MET A 81 4.92 -6.75 15.43
C MET A 81 4.29 -8.14 15.34
N GLY A 82 4.49 -8.85 14.24
CA GLY A 82 4.10 -10.26 14.09
C GLY A 82 4.85 -11.18 15.05
N LEU A 83 6.17 -11.00 15.19
CA LEU A 83 7.01 -11.75 16.12
C LEU A 83 6.57 -11.56 17.59
N ILE A 84 6.28 -10.33 17.99
CA ILE A 84 5.78 -10.01 19.34
C ILE A 84 4.46 -10.76 19.62
N ARG A 85 3.52 -10.75 18.68
CA ARG A 85 2.26 -11.51 18.81
C ARG A 85 2.51 -13.02 18.87
N ALA A 86 3.51 -13.52 18.14
CA ALA A 86 3.88 -14.91 18.20
C ALA A 86 4.40 -15.32 19.59
N THR A 87 5.20 -14.46 20.26
CA THR A 87 5.69 -14.74 21.62
C THR A 87 4.58 -14.82 22.67
N GLU A 88 3.51 -14.01 22.50
CA GLU A 88 2.35 -14.03 23.40
C GLU A 88 1.51 -15.31 23.30
N LYS A 89 1.44 -15.88 22.11
CA LYS A 89 0.56 -17.00 21.78
C LYS A 89 1.29 -18.34 21.65
N PHE A 90 2.61 -18.35 21.83
CA PHE A 90 3.39 -19.54 21.70
C PHE A 90 3.13 -20.54 22.84
N ASP A 91 2.94 -21.81 22.46
CA ASP A 91 2.74 -22.91 23.39
C ASP A 91 3.87 -23.94 23.25
N TYR A 92 4.80 -23.92 24.19
CA TYR A 92 5.96 -24.79 24.23
C TYR A 92 5.60 -26.27 24.45
N THR A 93 4.43 -26.57 25.02
CA THR A 93 3.99 -27.93 25.30
C THR A 93 3.78 -28.78 24.04
N LYS A 94 3.58 -28.11 22.89
CA LYS A 94 3.39 -28.78 21.60
C LYS A 94 4.67 -29.33 20.97
N GLY A 95 5.84 -29.10 21.53
CA GLY A 95 7.11 -29.66 21.10
C GLY A 95 7.71 -29.09 19.79
N PHE A 96 7.05 -28.11 19.16
CA PHE A 96 7.55 -27.45 17.95
C PHE A 96 8.52 -26.30 18.29
N LYS A 97 9.45 -25.99 17.37
CA LYS A 97 10.33 -24.82 17.51
C LYS A 97 9.53 -23.53 17.40
N PHE A 98 9.92 -22.54 18.18
CA PHE A 98 9.33 -21.20 18.13
C PHE A 98 9.38 -20.58 16.72
N SER A 99 10.51 -20.73 16.03
CA SER A 99 10.70 -20.23 14.66
C SER A 99 9.64 -20.72 13.66
N THR A 100 9.19 -21.97 13.78
CA THR A 100 8.14 -22.53 12.92
C THR A 100 6.80 -21.83 13.13
N TYR A 101 6.45 -21.56 14.37
CA TYR A 101 5.22 -20.85 14.73
C TYR A 101 5.31 -19.35 14.42
N ALA A 102 6.42 -18.72 14.75
CA ALA A 102 6.65 -17.29 14.52
C ALA A 102 6.64 -16.93 13.03
N THR A 103 7.16 -17.80 12.16
CA THR A 103 7.18 -17.57 10.72
C THR A 103 5.79 -17.26 10.18
N TRP A 104 4.76 -17.97 10.61
CA TRP A 104 3.39 -17.74 10.17
C TRP A 104 2.87 -16.35 10.59
N TRP A 105 3.12 -15.95 11.85
CA TRP A 105 2.70 -14.64 12.37
C TRP A 105 3.45 -13.48 11.71
N ILE A 106 4.75 -13.65 11.47
CA ILE A 106 5.57 -12.66 10.78
C ILE A 106 5.07 -12.46 9.35
N GLN A 107 4.85 -13.55 8.60
CA GLN A 107 4.33 -13.48 7.23
C GLN A 107 2.95 -12.85 7.17
N GLN A 108 2.05 -13.22 8.09
CA GLN A 108 0.71 -12.67 8.18
C GLN A 108 0.74 -11.16 8.44
N SER A 109 1.59 -10.71 9.38
CA SER A 109 1.73 -9.29 9.71
C SER A 109 2.27 -8.49 8.53
N ILE A 110 3.35 -8.96 7.88
CA ILE A 110 3.94 -8.31 6.71
C ILE A 110 2.94 -8.25 5.55
N THR A 111 2.27 -9.35 5.22
CA THR A 111 1.31 -9.41 4.11
C THR A 111 0.14 -8.47 4.35
N ARG A 112 -0.37 -8.41 5.58
CA ARG A 112 -1.43 -7.50 5.98
C ARG A 112 -0.98 -6.04 5.89
N ALA A 113 0.23 -5.73 6.35
CA ALA A 113 0.79 -4.38 6.28
C ALA A 113 0.96 -3.91 4.82
N ILE A 114 1.44 -4.77 3.94
CA ILE A 114 1.51 -4.47 2.50
C ILE A 114 0.12 -4.18 1.94
N ALA A 115 -0.87 -5.00 2.27
CA ALA A 115 -2.24 -4.79 1.80
C ALA A 115 -2.83 -3.45 2.30
N ASP A 116 -2.56 -3.11 3.56
CA ASP A 116 -3.15 -1.93 4.21
C ASP A 116 -2.42 -0.62 3.91
N LYS A 117 -1.09 -0.64 3.70
CA LYS A 117 -0.24 0.56 3.71
C LYS A 117 0.55 0.81 2.42
N SER A 118 0.63 -0.16 1.48
CA SER A 118 1.47 -0.02 0.28
C SER A 118 0.92 0.94 -0.77
N ARG A 119 -0.36 1.30 -0.68
CA ARG A 119 -1.04 2.16 -1.66
C ARG A 119 -1.40 3.51 -1.06
N MET A 120 -1.25 4.58 -1.84
CA MET A 120 -1.68 5.92 -1.46
C MET A 120 -3.21 5.95 -1.22
N ILE A 121 -3.99 5.33 -2.10
CA ILE A 121 -5.43 5.12 -1.90
C ILE A 121 -5.61 3.69 -1.39
N ARG A 122 -5.98 3.57 -0.11
CA ARG A 122 -6.21 2.29 0.55
C ARG A 122 -7.35 1.52 -0.11
N LEU A 123 -7.13 0.23 -0.39
CA LEU A 123 -8.16 -0.69 -0.85
C LEU A 123 -8.60 -1.63 0.27
N PRO A 124 -9.88 -2.02 0.32
CA PRO A 124 -10.36 -3.06 1.23
C PRO A 124 -9.67 -4.41 0.96
N MET A 125 -9.44 -5.21 2.02
CA MET A 125 -8.72 -6.48 1.94
C MET A 125 -9.32 -7.46 0.92
N HIS A 126 -10.66 -7.57 0.86
CA HIS A 126 -11.35 -8.46 -0.07
C HIS A 126 -11.08 -8.12 -1.55
N LEU A 127 -10.89 -6.84 -1.88
CA LEU A 127 -10.48 -6.43 -3.24
C LEU A 127 -9.04 -6.83 -3.54
N ILE A 128 -8.14 -6.70 -2.57
CA ILE A 128 -6.73 -7.09 -2.70
C ILE A 128 -6.61 -8.61 -2.90
N ASP A 129 -7.40 -9.39 -2.15
CA ASP A 129 -7.47 -10.85 -2.31
C ASP A 129 -7.99 -11.24 -3.70
N THR A 130 -9.02 -10.53 -4.17
CA THR A 130 -9.58 -10.75 -5.51
C THR A 130 -8.55 -10.38 -6.59
N LEU A 131 -7.86 -9.26 -6.45
CA LEU A 131 -6.79 -8.85 -7.37
C LEU A 131 -5.63 -9.87 -7.40
N THR A 132 -5.27 -10.41 -6.24
CA THR A 132 -4.24 -11.45 -6.13
C THR A 132 -4.68 -12.73 -6.84
N LYS A 133 -5.95 -13.13 -6.71
CA LYS A 133 -6.53 -14.26 -7.46
C LYS A 133 -6.51 -13.98 -8.97
N ILE A 134 -6.99 -12.81 -9.40
CA ILE A 134 -6.98 -12.40 -10.82
C ILE A 134 -5.57 -12.51 -11.40
N ARG A 135 -4.56 -11.98 -10.69
CA ARG A 135 -3.17 -12.04 -11.13
C ARG A 135 -2.63 -13.45 -11.23
N LYS A 136 -2.90 -14.30 -10.23
CA LYS A 136 -2.48 -15.71 -10.23
C LYS A 136 -3.13 -16.49 -11.39
N THR A 137 -4.44 -16.32 -11.58
CA THR A 137 -5.18 -16.98 -12.66
C THR A 137 -4.71 -16.50 -14.03
N SER A 138 -4.44 -15.18 -14.18
CA SER A 138 -3.90 -14.62 -15.42
C SER A 138 -2.54 -15.22 -15.78
N LEU A 139 -1.64 -15.39 -14.80
CA LEU A 139 -0.34 -16.02 -15.01
C LEU A 139 -0.48 -17.51 -15.36
N ALA A 140 -1.36 -18.23 -14.67
CA ALA A 140 -1.60 -19.64 -14.92
C ALA A 140 -2.21 -19.89 -16.33
N LEU A 141 -3.20 -19.09 -16.71
CA LEU A 141 -3.78 -19.15 -18.05
C LEU A 141 -2.77 -18.72 -19.13
N GLY A 142 -1.99 -17.67 -18.88
CA GLY A 142 -0.94 -17.23 -19.80
C GLY A 142 0.08 -18.33 -20.08
N SER A 143 0.48 -19.06 -19.03
CA SER A 143 1.37 -20.22 -19.17
C SER A 143 0.74 -21.38 -19.96
N LYS A 144 -0.57 -21.62 -19.79
CA LYS A 144 -1.29 -22.68 -20.53
C LYS A 144 -1.53 -22.32 -22.00
N LEU A 145 -1.87 -21.04 -22.27
CA LEU A 145 -2.24 -20.58 -23.62
C LEU A 145 -1.05 -20.09 -24.46
N GLY A 146 0.12 -19.89 -23.84
CA GLY A 146 1.29 -19.30 -24.50
C GLY A 146 1.12 -17.81 -24.90
N ARG A 147 0.04 -17.16 -24.45
CA ARG A 147 -0.28 -15.74 -24.68
C ARG A 147 -0.98 -15.12 -23.48
N THR A 148 -1.09 -13.81 -23.48
CA THR A 148 -1.89 -13.11 -22.44
C THR A 148 -3.37 -13.47 -22.60
N PRO A 149 -4.07 -13.92 -21.52
CA PRO A 149 -5.49 -14.25 -21.57
C PRO A 149 -6.34 -12.99 -21.83
N THR A 150 -7.43 -13.17 -22.54
CA THR A 150 -8.44 -12.12 -22.75
C THR A 150 -9.25 -11.89 -21.48
N LYS A 151 -9.91 -10.72 -21.38
CA LYS A 151 -10.77 -10.41 -20.22
C LYS A 151 -11.93 -11.40 -20.08
N VAL A 152 -12.42 -11.97 -21.19
CA VAL A 152 -13.51 -12.95 -21.20
C VAL A 152 -13.02 -14.28 -20.63
N GLU A 153 -11.91 -14.82 -21.14
CA GLU A 153 -11.31 -16.06 -20.65
C GLU A 153 -10.96 -15.99 -19.16
N LEU A 154 -10.47 -14.82 -18.71
CA LEU A 154 -10.15 -14.61 -17.30
C LEU A 154 -11.39 -14.55 -16.42
N ALA A 155 -12.47 -13.93 -16.91
CA ALA A 155 -13.74 -13.81 -16.21
C ALA A 155 -14.42 -15.19 -16.06
N ASP A 156 -14.39 -16.01 -17.13
CA ASP A 156 -14.94 -17.36 -17.15
C ASP A 156 -14.20 -18.28 -16.16
N GLU A 157 -12.86 -18.26 -16.15
CA GLU A 157 -12.06 -19.06 -15.21
C GLU A 157 -12.26 -18.65 -13.74
N LEU A 158 -12.52 -17.35 -13.48
CA LEU A 158 -12.77 -16.83 -12.14
C LEU A 158 -14.23 -16.94 -11.69
N GLY A 159 -15.16 -17.28 -12.60
CA GLY A 159 -16.60 -17.34 -12.32
C GLY A 159 -17.21 -15.96 -12.01
N ILE A 160 -16.68 -14.88 -12.58
CA ILE A 160 -17.17 -13.51 -12.39
C ILE A 160 -17.58 -12.89 -13.72
N SER A 161 -18.51 -11.91 -13.68
CA SER A 161 -18.88 -11.20 -14.90
C SER A 161 -17.74 -10.33 -15.42
N VAL A 162 -17.62 -10.19 -16.73
CA VAL A 162 -16.62 -9.33 -17.39
C VAL A 162 -16.73 -7.88 -16.90
N LYS A 163 -17.97 -7.42 -16.65
CA LYS A 163 -18.23 -6.07 -16.13
C LYS A 163 -17.61 -5.87 -14.74
N LYS A 164 -17.82 -6.84 -13.83
CA LYS A 164 -17.23 -6.81 -12.48
C LYS A 164 -15.70 -6.89 -12.52
N LEU A 165 -15.13 -7.70 -13.43
CA LEU A 165 -13.68 -7.76 -13.65
C LEU A 165 -13.13 -6.40 -14.09
N ALA A 166 -13.81 -5.70 -14.99
CA ALA A 166 -13.40 -4.37 -15.46
C ALA A 166 -13.46 -3.32 -14.34
N GLU A 167 -14.50 -3.33 -13.51
CA GLU A 167 -14.63 -2.43 -12.34
C GLU A 167 -13.50 -2.65 -11.32
N ILE A 168 -13.21 -3.91 -10.98
CA ILE A 168 -12.12 -4.27 -10.07
C ILE A 168 -10.78 -3.83 -10.66
N SER A 169 -10.56 -4.07 -11.95
CA SER A 169 -9.33 -3.66 -12.64
C SER A 169 -9.17 -2.14 -12.66
N LYS A 170 -10.25 -1.38 -12.84
CA LYS A 170 -10.23 0.10 -12.76
C LYS A 170 -9.89 0.59 -11.36
N SER A 171 -10.46 -0.02 -10.32
CA SER A 171 -10.17 0.31 -8.92
C SER A 171 -8.74 -0.06 -8.49
N ALA A 172 -8.09 -0.97 -9.22
CA ALA A 172 -6.75 -1.44 -8.95
C ALA A 172 -5.63 -0.55 -9.53
N GLN A 173 -5.98 0.49 -10.28
CA GLN A 173 -4.99 1.39 -10.88
C GLN A 173 -4.13 2.05 -9.79
N THR A 174 -2.85 2.20 -10.09
CA THR A 174 -1.89 2.91 -9.23
C THR A 174 -1.86 4.39 -9.59
N THR A 175 -1.68 5.23 -8.59
CA THR A 175 -1.46 6.67 -8.78
C THR A 175 -0.11 6.93 -9.43
N ILE A 176 -0.04 7.97 -10.26
CA ILE A 176 1.19 8.44 -10.90
C ILE A 176 1.49 9.82 -10.33
N SER A 177 2.77 10.13 -10.09
CA SER A 177 3.17 11.46 -9.63
C SER A 177 2.93 12.49 -10.73
N ILE A 178 2.29 13.60 -10.39
CA ILE A 178 2.08 14.74 -11.31
C ILE A 178 3.39 15.47 -11.64
N ASP A 179 4.41 15.33 -10.79
CA ASP A 179 5.75 15.88 -11.04
C ASP A 179 6.60 15.01 -11.98
N THR A 180 6.07 13.88 -12.44
CA THR A 180 6.82 13.02 -13.38
C THR A 180 7.03 13.75 -14.70
N PRO A 181 8.28 13.84 -15.22
CA PRO A 181 8.56 14.44 -16.51
C PRO A 181 7.95 13.60 -17.63
N THR A 182 7.33 14.26 -18.61
CA THR A 182 6.68 13.59 -19.76
C THR A 182 7.70 12.97 -20.73
N ASN A 183 8.91 13.54 -20.80
CA ASN A 183 9.99 13.08 -21.66
C ASN A 183 11.30 12.99 -20.86
N GLN A 184 12.26 12.20 -21.36
CA GLN A 184 13.60 12.01 -20.75
C GLN A 184 14.58 13.17 -20.97
N LYS A 185 14.15 14.33 -21.49
CA LYS A 185 15.00 15.51 -21.69
C LYS A 185 15.06 16.32 -20.38
N GLU A 186 16.19 16.97 -20.13
CA GLU A 186 16.41 17.76 -18.90
C GLU A 186 15.39 18.90 -18.67
N ASP A 187 14.83 19.48 -19.77
CA ASP A 187 13.79 20.52 -19.72
C ASP A 187 12.39 19.97 -20.05
N ALA A 188 12.08 18.73 -19.72
CA ALA A 188 10.79 18.15 -20.05
C ALA A 188 9.69 18.71 -19.15
N ASN A 189 8.58 19.15 -19.79
CA ASN A 189 7.36 19.53 -19.07
C ASN A 189 6.87 18.39 -18.17
N LYS A 190 6.40 18.74 -17.01
CA LYS A 190 5.80 17.80 -16.04
C LYS A 190 4.37 17.49 -16.45
N ILE A 191 3.82 16.37 -15.92
CA ILE A 191 2.41 16.01 -16.15
C ILE A 191 1.48 17.12 -15.66
N ILE A 192 1.83 17.84 -14.58
CA ILE A 192 1.06 18.93 -14.02
C ILE A 192 0.83 20.06 -15.04
N ASP A 193 1.77 20.32 -15.93
CA ASP A 193 1.70 21.42 -16.92
C ASP A 193 0.65 21.15 -18.00
N TYR A 194 0.17 19.91 -18.13
CA TYR A 194 -0.87 19.50 -19.08
C TYR A 194 -2.27 19.39 -18.48
N ILE A 195 -2.39 19.54 -17.16
CA ILE A 195 -3.69 19.43 -16.48
C ILE A 195 -4.39 20.79 -16.53
N VAL A 196 -5.55 20.83 -17.16
CA VAL A 196 -6.37 22.04 -17.28
C VAL A 196 -7.07 22.31 -15.94
N ASP A 197 -7.08 23.57 -15.51
CA ASP A 197 -7.85 24.04 -14.37
C ASP A 197 -9.31 24.30 -14.80
N GLU A 198 -10.20 23.37 -14.48
CA GLU A 198 -11.64 23.49 -14.76
C GLU A 198 -12.36 24.48 -13.81
N SER A 199 -11.71 24.89 -12.72
CA SER A 199 -12.30 25.82 -11.74
C SER A 199 -12.08 27.29 -12.12
N SER A 200 -11.14 27.57 -12.98
CA SER A 200 -10.84 28.92 -13.49
C SER A 200 -11.86 29.27 -14.58
N ALA A 201 -12.65 30.29 -14.33
CA ALA A 201 -13.64 30.78 -15.31
C ALA A 201 -12.91 31.31 -16.55
N GLU A 202 -13.33 30.88 -17.73
CA GLU A 202 -12.81 31.40 -18.99
C GLU A 202 -13.07 32.93 -19.08
N PRO A 203 -12.06 33.76 -19.41
CA PRO A 203 -12.22 35.23 -19.49
C PRO A 203 -13.34 35.64 -20.43
N GLU A 204 -13.56 34.92 -21.53
CA GLU A 204 -14.66 35.18 -22.48
C GLU A 204 -16.03 34.97 -21.85
N LEU A 205 -16.20 33.92 -21.04
CA LEU A 205 -17.44 33.67 -20.31
C LEU A 205 -17.70 34.71 -19.24
N MET A 206 -16.66 35.19 -18.56
CA MET A 206 -16.79 36.26 -17.56
C MET A 206 -17.26 37.56 -18.20
N VAL A 207 -16.63 38.00 -19.31
CA VAL A 207 -17.02 39.21 -20.05
C VAL A 207 -18.43 39.07 -20.64
N SER A 208 -18.76 37.90 -21.18
CA SER A 208 -20.10 37.62 -21.71
C SER A 208 -21.17 37.73 -20.63
N ASN A 209 -20.92 37.18 -19.44
CA ASN A 209 -21.83 37.26 -18.30
C ASN A 209 -21.99 38.70 -17.77
N GLU A 210 -20.89 39.47 -17.71
CA GLU A 210 -20.94 40.89 -17.33
C GLU A 210 -21.77 41.69 -18.34
N ASN A 211 -21.56 41.51 -19.65
CA ASN A 211 -22.36 42.14 -20.68
C ASN A 211 -23.85 41.78 -20.61
N LEU A 212 -24.14 40.48 -20.36
CA LEU A 212 -25.50 40.00 -20.17
C LEU A 212 -26.17 40.65 -18.94
N GLN A 213 -25.46 40.82 -17.85
CA GLN A 213 -25.95 41.53 -16.66
C GLN A 213 -26.23 43.01 -16.94
N LEU A 214 -25.31 43.68 -17.64
CA LEU A 214 -25.48 45.09 -18.03
C LEU A 214 -26.69 45.27 -18.93
N ASP A 215 -26.86 44.43 -19.93
CA ASP A 215 -28.00 44.52 -20.86
C ASP A 215 -29.31 44.16 -20.16
N THR A 216 -29.31 43.15 -19.26
CA THR A 216 -30.48 42.83 -18.44
C THR A 216 -30.86 44.02 -17.55
N THR A 217 -29.88 44.65 -16.91
CA THR A 217 -30.11 45.83 -16.06
C THR A 217 -30.72 47.01 -16.88
N LYS A 218 -30.17 47.29 -18.07
CA LYS A 218 -30.73 48.29 -18.97
C LYS A 218 -32.17 47.99 -19.40
N MET A 219 -32.48 46.73 -19.68
CA MET A 219 -33.84 46.29 -20.01
C MET A 219 -34.80 46.49 -18.84
N LEU A 220 -34.38 46.20 -17.61
CA LEU A 220 -35.13 46.39 -16.39
C LEU A 220 -35.40 47.88 -16.07
N GLU A 221 -34.54 48.80 -16.53
CA GLU A 221 -34.76 50.24 -16.37
C GLU A 221 -35.98 50.76 -17.15
N HIS A 222 -36.37 50.09 -18.24
CA HIS A 222 -37.54 50.47 -19.01
C HIS A 222 -38.88 49.99 -18.39
N LEU A 223 -38.86 49.21 -17.34
CA LEU A 223 -40.03 48.67 -16.65
C LEU A 223 -40.44 49.61 -15.47
N SER A 224 -41.76 49.62 -15.20
CA SER A 224 -42.24 50.29 -13.99
C SER A 224 -41.71 49.64 -12.72
N LYS A 225 -41.66 50.40 -11.61
CA LYS A 225 -41.10 49.90 -10.35
C LYS A 225 -41.78 48.63 -9.85
N LYS A 226 -43.10 48.47 -10.04
CA LYS A 226 -43.85 47.26 -9.63
C LYS A 226 -43.51 46.05 -10.50
N GLU A 227 -43.29 46.25 -11.78
CA GLU A 227 -42.92 45.19 -12.72
C GLU A 227 -41.48 44.70 -12.48
N ARG A 228 -40.59 45.60 -12.13
CA ARG A 228 -39.21 45.28 -11.78
C ARG A 228 -39.12 44.44 -10.50
N ASP A 229 -39.88 44.84 -9.44
CA ASP A 229 -39.86 44.12 -8.15
C ASP A 229 -40.47 42.70 -8.22
N VAL A 230 -41.18 42.38 -9.30
CA VAL A 230 -41.75 41.03 -9.55
C VAL A 230 -40.74 40.13 -10.31
N LEU A 231 -39.79 40.74 -11.06
CA LEU A 231 -38.83 40.01 -11.91
C LEU A 231 -37.47 39.74 -11.22
N ILE A 232 -37.17 40.49 -10.18
CA ILE A 232 -35.98 40.32 -9.32
C ILE A 232 -36.35 39.48 -8.10
#